data_738001734b522d4bd5d72702b7134064
#
_entry.id   738001734b522d4bd5d72702b7134064
#
_cell.length_a   1.000
_cell.length_b   1.000
_cell.length_c   1.000
_cell.angle_alpha   90.00
_cell.angle_beta   90.00
_cell.angle_gamma   90.00
#
_symmetry.space_group_name_H-M   'P 1'
#
loop_
_entity.id
_entity.type
_entity.pdbx_description
1 polymer ?
#
loop_
_entity_poly.entity_id
_entity_poly.type
_entity_poly.pdbx_seq_one_letter_code
_entity_poly.pdbx_strand_id
1 'polypeptide(L)'
;MLTSLAKHYNFDIEAPYESLPKKIQHIIMHGSGKEEIEFQYMNDRGDVVIRKHPFEGILNNMARRYKETESMSVREELAKNISNRPCADCGGSRLRPEARNVYIGKTNLPMIAEKSIGETLEFFTALSLTGQKAQIAEKILKEIRERLQAL
;
A
#
# COMPACT_ATOMS: atom_id res chain seq x y z
N MET A 1 7.67 20.56 18.24
CA MET A 1 6.55 20.29 17.29
C MET A 1 5.38 19.60 17.97
N LEU A 2 5.52 18.41 18.56
CA LEU A 2 4.41 17.73 19.28
C LEU A 2 3.87 18.53 20.45
N THR A 3 4.72 19.24 21.19
CA THR A 3 4.31 20.16 22.28
C THR A 3 3.38 21.27 21.80
N SER A 4 3.66 21.86 20.63
CA SER A 4 2.79 22.88 20.01
C SER A 4 1.44 22.28 19.60
N LEU A 5 1.46 21.05 19.07
CA LEU A 5 0.25 20.31 18.72
C LEU A 5 -0.61 20.00 19.96
N ALA A 6 0.03 19.53 21.04
CA ALA A 6 -0.63 19.24 22.30
C ALA A 6 -1.30 20.48 22.90
N LYS A 7 -0.61 21.62 22.84
CA LYS A 7 -1.15 22.91 23.29
C LYS A 7 -2.34 23.36 22.43
N HIS A 8 -2.26 23.22 21.11
CA HIS A 8 -3.32 23.65 20.18
C HIS A 8 -4.60 22.83 20.35
N TYR A 9 -4.47 21.52 20.46
CA TYR A 9 -5.61 20.59 20.60
C TYR A 9 -5.96 20.23 22.05
N ASN A 10 -5.26 20.82 23.02
CA ASN A 10 -5.49 20.63 24.46
C ASN A 10 -5.48 19.15 24.89
N PHE A 11 -4.42 18.43 24.54
CA PHE A 11 -4.20 17.07 25.04
C PHE A 11 -2.88 16.96 25.80
N ASP A 12 -2.81 15.98 26.71
CA ASP A 12 -1.60 15.70 27.47
C ASP A 12 -0.57 14.96 26.58
N ILE A 13 0.62 15.57 26.41
CA ILE A 13 1.72 15.01 25.62
C ILE A 13 2.33 13.76 26.26
N GLU A 14 2.25 13.62 27.59
CA GLU A 14 2.76 12.47 28.34
C GLU A 14 1.77 11.30 28.36
N ALA A 15 0.53 11.53 27.94
CA ALA A 15 -0.47 10.47 27.89
C ALA A 15 -0.10 9.42 26.82
N PRO A 16 -0.33 8.12 27.10
CA PRO A 16 -0.16 7.06 26.10
C PRO A 16 -0.99 7.35 24.85
N TYR A 17 -0.39 7.16 23.66
CA TYR A 17 -1.05 7.42 22.38
C TYR A 17 -2.43 6.75 22.27
N GLU A 18 -2.56 5.52 22.78
CA GLU A 18 -3.81 4.74 22.72
C GLU A 18 -4.94 5.35 23.57
N SER A 19 -4.59 6.12 24.62
CA SER A 19 -5.55 6.79 25.50
C SER A 19 -6.06 8.12 24.92
N LEU A 20 -5.39 8.67 23.90
CA LEU A 20 -5.81 9.91 23.26
C LEU A 20 -7.13 9.75 22.50
N PRO A 21 -7.96 10.80 22.42
CA PRO A 21 -9.15 10.79 21.59
C PRO A 21 -8.83 10.40 20.14
N LYS A 22 -9.69 9.62 19.48
CA LYS A 22 -9.47 9.14 18.11
C LYS A 22 -9.19 10.24 17.09
N LYS A 23 -9.80 11.43 17.29
CA LYS A 23 -9.53 12.62 16.47
C LYS A 23 -8.07 13.05 16.59
N ILE A 24 -7.52 13.06 17.81
CA ILE A 24 -6.13 13.47 18.06
C ILE A 24 -5.16 12.42 17.49
N GLN A 25 -5.44 11.13 17.71
CA GLN A 25 -4.67 10.04 17.09
C GLN A 25 -4.60 10.19 15.57
N HIS A 26 -5.75 10.49 14.94
CA HIS A 26 -5.81 10.71 13.49
C HIS A 26 -4.98 11.92 13.04
N ILE A 27 -5.07 13.03 13.76
CA ILE A 27 -4.29 14.24 13.45
C ILE A 27 -2.79 13.97 13.58
N ILE A 28 -2.35 13.29 14.63
CA ILE A 28 -0.95 12.93 14.83
C ILE A 28 -0.43 12.10 13.66
N MET A 29 -1.19 11.12 13.20
CA MET A 29 -0.76 10.21 12.14
C MET A 29 -0.88 10.84 10.74
N HIS A 30 -1.99 11.53 10.44
CA HIS A 30 -2.33 11.96 9.08
C HIS A 30 -2.25 13.48 8.85
N GLY A 31 -2.08 14.27 9.92
CA GLY A 31 -1.97 15.73 9.84
C GLY A 31 -3.27 16.47 10.12
N SER A 32 -3.16 17.80 10.20
CA SER A 32 -4.26 18.72 10.51
C SER A 32 -5.08 19.16 9.29
N GLY A 33 -4.79 18.59 8.10
CA GLY A 33 -5.42 19.00 6.85
C GLY A 33 -5.07 20.44 6.49
N LYS A 34 -6.07 21.32 6.43
CA LYS A 34 -5.89 22.75 6.11
C LYS A 34 -5.76 23.63 7.36
N GLU A 35 -5.96 23.07 8.55
CA GLU A 35 -5.89 23.80 9.81
C GLU A 35 -4.44 24.18 10.12
N GLU A 36 -4.19 25.49 10.25
CA GLU A 36 -2.88 26.05 10.60
C GLU A 36 -2.68 26.04 12.12
N ILE A 37 -1.51 25.56 12.52
CA ILE A 37 -1.11 25.46 13.92
C ILE A 37 0.12 26.33 14.15
N GLU A 38 0.18 27.00 15.29
CA GLU A 38 1.35 27.75 15.70
C GLU A 38 2.44 26.84 16.24
N PHE A 39 3.54 26.74 15.50
CA PHE A 39 4.71 26.02 15.93
C PHE A 39 5.82 26.94 16.41
N GLN A 40 6.44 26.57 17.52
CA GLN A 40 7.59 27.25 18.06
C GLN A 40 8.86 26.54 17.60
N TYR A 41 9.74 27.27 16.97
CA TYR A 41 11.07 26.83 16.53
C TYR A 41 12.14 27.63 17.24
N MET A 42 13.26 27.01 17.54
CA MET A 42 14.45 27.70 18.01
C MET A 42 15.34 27.99 16.81
N ASN A 43 15.73 29.25 16.60
CA ASN A 43 16.69 29.58 15.57
C ASN A 43 18.13 29.30 16.04
N ASP A 44 19.10 29.44 15.15
CA ASP A 44 20.53 29.20 15.45
C ASP A 44 21.09 30.13 16.52
N ARG A 45 20.40 31.24 16.84
CA ARG A 45 20.76 32.20 17.88
C ARG A 45 20.11 31.91 19.22
N GLY A 46 19.23 30.89 19.30
CA GLY A 46 18.50 30.54 20.50
C GLY A 46 17.18 31.28 20.70
N ASP A 47 16.76 32.14 19.75
CA ASP A 47 15.50 32.84 19.84
C ASP A 47 14.33 31.97 19.40
N VAL A 48 13.17 32.13 20.05
CA VAL A 48 11.95 31.41 19.67
C VAL A 48 11.27 32.13 18.51
N VAL A 49 11.11 31.45 17.39
CA VAL A 49 10.39 31.93 16.22
C VAL A 49 9.06 31.16 16.10
N ILE A 50 7.97 31.88 16.00
CA ILE A 50 6.63 31.30 15.80
C ILE A 50 6.32 31.27 14.31
N ARG A 51 5.91 30.10 13.80
CA ARG A 51 5.43 29.91 12.43
C ARG A 51 4.08 29.21 12.44
N LYS A 52 3.16 29.69 11.59
CA LYS A 52 1.85 29.08 11.38
C LYS A 52 1.88 28.28 10.09
N HIS A 53 1.55 27.01 10.18
CA HIS A 53 1.36 26.14 9.02
C HIS A 53 0.58 24.89 9.43
N PRO A 54 -0.01 24.16 8.48
CA PRO A 54 -0.63 22.87 8.77
C PRO A 54 0.39 21.87 9.29
N PHE A 55 -0.05 20.98 10.17
CA PHE A 55 0.74 19.83 10.60
C PHE A 55 0.66 18.72 9.54
N GLU A 56 1.81 18.29 9.04
CA GLU A 56 1.87 17.31 7.95
C GLU A 56 1.39 15.90 8.37
N GLY A 57 1.57 15.54 9.64
CA GLY A 57 1.33 14.19 10.14
C GLY A 57 2.55 13.29 10.01
N ILE A 58 2.66 12.32 10.91
CA ILE A 58 3.82 11.42 10.99
C ILE A 58 3.94 10.58 9.72
N LEU A 59 2.85 9.96 9.25
CA LEU A 59 2.88 9.07 8.09
C LEU A 59 3.24 9.81 6.80
N ASN A 60 2.66 10.99 6.58
CA ASN A 60 2.96 11.80 5.41
C ASN A 60 4.41 12.28 5.42
N ASN A 61 4.90 12.72 6.59
CA ASN A 61 6.29 13.12 6.77
C ASN A 61 7.26 11.97 6.46
N MET A 62 7.01 10.78 7.02
CA MET A 62 7.83 9.60 6.76
C MET A 62 7.81 9.20 5.29
N ALA A 63 6.63 9.20 4.65
CA ALA A 63 6.48 8.86 3.25
C ALA A 63 7.21 9.85 2.33
N ARG A 64 7.11 11.15 2.62
CA ARG A 64 7.85 12.19 1.89
C ARG A 64 9.35 12.01 2.07
N ARG A 65 9.83 11.90 3.31
CA ARG A 65 11.26 11.70 3.60
C ARG A 65 11.84 10.45 2.96
N TYR A 66 11.09 9.35 2.92
CA TYR A 66 11.51 8.12 2.24
C TYR A 66 11.77 8.34 0.74
N LYS A 67 10.94 9.17 0.09
CA LYS A 67 11.07 9.49 -1.34
C LYS A 67 12.20 10.48 -1.62
N GLU A 68 12.35 11.50 -0.78
CA GLU A 68 13.20 12.66 -1.03
C GLU A 68 14.63 12.50 -0.47
N THR A 69 14.85 11.58 0.50
CA THR A 69 16.18 11.44 1.10
C THR A 69 17.21 10.89 0.12
N GLU A 70 18.38 11.49 0.08
CA GLU A 70 19.56 10.98 -0.63
C GLU A 70 20.39 10.03 0.23
N SER A 71 20.17 10.03 1.55
CA SER A 71 20.88 9.16 2.49
C SER A 71 20.32 7.74 2.46
N MET A 72 21.15 6.76 2.10
CA MET A 72 20.78 5.34 2.11
C MET A 72 20.42 4.86 3.51
N SER A 73 21.17 5.27 4.54
CA SER A 73 20.88 4.85 5.93
C SER A 73 19.53 5.37 6.44
N VAL A 74 19.16 6.62 6.11
CA VAL A 74 17.85 7.17 6.45
C VAL A 74 16.73 6.43 5.71
N ARG A 75 16.96 6.09 4.43
CA ARG A 75 15.98 5.33 3.63
C ARG A 75 15.76 3.93 4.19
N GLU A 76 16.83 3.22 4.56
CA GLU A 76 16.76 1.90 5.18
C GLU A 76 16.00 1.94 6.51
N GLU A 77 16.26 2.95 7.34
CA GLU A 77 15.56 3.11 8.62
C GLU A 77 14.06 3.35 8.42
N LEU A 78 13.70 4.23 7.49
CA LEU A 78 12.30 4.49 7.15
C LEU A 78 11.62 3.27 6.51
N ALA A 79 12.35 2.47 5.72
CA ALA A 79 11.85 1.26 5.08
C ALA A 79 11.36 0.20 6.08
N LYS A 80 11.91 0.15 7.29
CA LYS A 80 11.47 -0.76 8.36
C LYS A 80 10.00 -0.55 8.75
N ASN A 81 9.46 0.64 8.50
CA ASN A 81 8.07 1.00 8.79
C ASN A 81 7.12 0.79 7.59
N ILE A 82 7.64 0.29 6.47
CA ILE A 82 6.85 0.01 5.27
C ILE A 82 6.46 -1.47 5.26
N SER A 83 5.17 -1.75 5.13
CA SER A 83 4.65 -3.10 4.94
C SER A 83 4.13 -3.29 3.52
N ASN A 84 4.43 -4.44 2.93
CA ASN A 84 3.85 -4.85 1.67
C ASN A 84 2.42 -5.38 1.92
N ARG A 85 1.44 -4.69 1.35
CA ARG A 85 0.04 -5.14 1.38
C ARG A 85 -0.48 -5.26 -0.05
N PRO A 86 -1.34 -6.24 -0.33
CA PRO A 86 -2.06 -6.28 -1.59
C PRO A 86 -2.81 -4.97 -1.83
N CYS A 87 -2.83 -4.50 -3.07
CA CYS A 87 -3.59 -3.32 -3.45
C CYS A 87 -5.07 -3.52 -3.11
N ALA A 88 -5.69 -2.56 -2.42
CA ALA A 88 -7.09 -2.64 -2.00
C ALA A 88 -8.06 -2.78 -3.20
N ASP A 89 -7.75 -2.13 -4.34
CA ASP A 89 -8.61 -2.15 -5.51
C ASP A 89 -8.54 -3.47 -6.29
N CYS A 90 -7.34 -4.04 -6.44
CA CYS A 90 -7.15 -5.23 -7.26
C CYS A 90 -6.85 -6.51 -6.47
N GLY A 91 -6.73 -6.45 -5.15
CA GLY A 91 -6.39 -7.59 -4.31
C GLY A 91 -5.04 -8.23 -4.62
N GLY A 92 -4.10 -7.47 -5.23
CA GLY A 92 -2.80 -7.99 -5.66
C GLY A 92 -2.75 -8.49 -7.11
N SER A 93 -3.89 -8.66 -7.78
CA SER A 93 -3.94 -9.23 -9.14
C SER A 93 -3.34 -8.32 -10.22
N ARG A 94 -3.18 -7.02 -9.96
CA ARG A 94 -2.71 -5.98 -10.92
C ARG A 94 -3.58 -5.84 -12.18
N LEU A 95 -4.78 -6.43 -12.17
CA LEU A 95 -5.72 -6.41 -13.28
C LEU A 95 -6.89 -5.48 -13.00
N ARG A 96 -7.43 -4.88 -14.06
CA ARG A 96 -8.68 -4.10 -14.01
C ARG A 96 -9.87 -5.01 -13.67
N PRO A 97 -10.97 -4.47 -13.10
CA PRO A 97 -12.17 -5.25 -12.77
C PRO A 97 -12.69 -6.08 -13.94
N GLU A 98 -12.69 -5.53 -15.16
CA GLU A 98 -13.18 -6.21 -16.36
C GLU A 98 -12.32 -7.46 -16.68
N ALA A 99 -10.99 -7.33 -16.57
CA ALA A 99 -10.07 -8.45 -16.83
C ALA A 99 -10.12 -9.52 -15.73
N ARG A 100 -10.41 -9.12 -14.47
CA ARG A 100 -10.57 -10.06 -13.35
C ARG A 100 -11.84 -10.90 -13.45
N ASN A 101 -12.85 -10.37 -14.15
CA ASN A 101 -14.16 -11.03 -14.30
C ASN A 101 -14.29 -11.83 -15.61
N VAL A 102 -13.19 -12.12 -16.28
CA VAL A 102 -13.16 -13.07 -17.40
C VAL A 102 -12.89 -14.47 -16.86
N TYR A 103 -13.84 -15.39 -17.09
CA TYR A 103 -13.79 -16.74 -16.57
C TYR A 103 -13.66 -17.78 -17.67
N ILE A 104 -12.83 -18.81 -17.41
CA ILE A 104 -12.79 -20.06 -18.18
C ILE A 104 -13.23 -21.17 -17.24
N GLY A 105 -14.43 -21.71 -17.48
CA GLY A 105 -15.09 -22.55 -16.49
C GLY A 105 -15.45 -21.74 -15.24
N LYS A 106 -14.95 -22.17 -14.09
CA LYS A 106 -15.16 -21.49 -12.80
C LYS A 106 -13.95 -20.69 -12.31
N THR A 107 -12.93 -20.52 -13.16
CA THR A 107 -11.63 -19.96 -12.78
C THR A 107 -11.31 -18.74 -13.65
N ASN A 108 -10.76 -17.70 -13.05
CA ASN A 108 -10.26 -16.51 -13.73
C ASN A 108 -8.72 -16.44 -13.69
N LEU A 109 -8.14 -15.46 -14.39
CA LEU A 109 -6.68 -15.32 -14.49
C LEU A 109 -6.00 -15.09 -13.13
N PRO A 110 -6.51 -14.23 -12.21
CA PRO A 110 -5.93 -14.10 -10.87
C PRO A 110 -5.85 -15.44 -10.12
N MET A 111 -6.93 -16.21 -10.11
CA MET A 111 -6.98 -17.52 -9.44
C MET A 111 -5.98 -18.52 -10.02
N ILE A 112 -5.70 -18.45 -11.33
CA ILE A 112 -4.70 -19.28 -11.98
C ILE A 112 -3.29 -18.80 -11.60
N ALA A 113 -3.06 -17.48 -11.59
CA ALA A 113 -1.75 -16.90 -11.29
C ALA A 113 -1.30 -17.09 -9.82
N GLU A 114 -2.22 -17.40 -8.91
CA GLU A 114 -1.93 -17.72 -7.50
C GLU A 114 -1.53 -19.19 -7.30
N LYS A 115 -1.73 -20.05 -8.31
CA LYS A 115 -1.39 -21.47 -8.25
C LYS A 115 0.10 -21.70 -8.50
N SER A 116 0.60 -22.81 -7.99
CA SER A 116 1.92 -23.34 -8.39
C SER A 116 1.91 -23.76 -9.85
N ILE A 117 3.11 -23.92 -10.44
CA ILE A 117 3.26 -24.37 -11.83
C ILE A 117 2.59 -25.74 -12.04
N GLY A 118 2.78 -26.67 -11.09
CA GLY A 118 2.16 -28.00 -11.14
C GLY A 118 0.63 -27.93 -11.12
N GLU A 119 0.05 -27.21 -10.18
CA GLU A 119 -1.41 -27.03 -10.09
C GLU A 119 -1.99 -26.31 -11.32
N THR A 120 -1.23 -25.39 -11.91
CA THR A 120 -1.62 -24.71 -13.15
C THR A 120 -1.60 -25.68 -14.33
N LEU A 121 -0.59 -26.56 -14.42
CA LEU A 121 -0.53 -27.61 -15.43
C LEU A 121 -1.69 -28.59 -15.30
N GLU A 122 -1.99 -29.04 -14.08
CA GLU A 122 -3.14 -29.91 -13.79
C GLU A 122 -4.45 -29.27 -14.22
N PHE A 123 -4.66 -27.99 -13.89
CA PHE A 123 -5.84 -27.24 -14.30
C PHE A 123 -6.00 -27.20 -15.82
N PHE A 124 -4.95 -26.84 -16.56
CA PHE A 124 -5.03 -26.78 -18.03
C PHE A 124 -5.13 -28.17 -18.68
N THR A 125 -4.64 -29.20 -18.02
CA THR A 125 -4.76 -30.59 -18.49
C THR A 125 -6.19 -31.11 -18.32
N ALA A 126 -6.79 -30.81 -17.17
CA ALA A 126 -8.17 -31.21 -16.87
C ALA A 126 -9.24 -30.34 -17.56
N LEU A 127 -8.85 -29.19 -18.11
CA LEU A 127 -9.77 -28.25 -18.73
C LEU A 127 -10.41 -28.86 -19.99
N SER A 128 -11.71 -29.11 -19.92
CA SER A 128 -12.51 -29.59 -21.04
C SER A 128 -13.39 -28.44 -21.59
N LEU A 129 -13.18 -28.12 -22.84
CA LEU A 129 -14.00 -27.14 -23.56
C LEU A 129 -14.73 -27.88 -24.71
N THR A 130 -15.92 -27.37 -25.07
CA THR A 130 -16.77 -27.98 -26.10
C THR A 130 -17.08 -27.02 -27.24
N GLY A 131 -17.40 -27.57 -28.42
CA GLY A 131 -17.81 -26.79 -29.58
C GLY A 131 -16.76 -25.82 -30.10
N GLN A 132 -17.16 -24.66 -30.55
CA GLN A 132 -16.29 -23.63 -31.13
C GLN A 132 -15.19 -23.17 -30.16
N LYS A 133 -15.46 -23.14 -28.83
CA LYS A 133 -14.47 -22.79 -27.82
C LYS A 133 -13.31 -23.78 -27.76
N ALA A 134 -13.59 -25.08 -27.95
CA ALA A 134 -12.55 -26.10 -28.02
C ALA A 134 -11.62 -25.90 -29.22
N GLN A 135 -12.19 -25.62 -30.40
CA GLN A 135 -11.42 -25.39 -31.62
C GLN A 135 -10.52 -24.16 -31.50
N ILE A 136 -11.03 -23.05 -30.95
CA ILE A 136 -10.23 -21.81 -30.75
C ILE A 136 -9.09 -22.05 -29.75
N ALA A 137 -9.37 -22.79 -28.67
CA ALA A 137 -8.43 -22.97 -27.57
C ALA A 137 -7.38 -24.06 -27.81
N GLU A 138 -7.58 -24.97 -28.74
CA GLU A 138 -6.74 -26.17 -28.95
C GLU A 138 -5.24 -25.85 -29.05
N LYS A 139 -4.86 -24.97 -29.95
CA LYS A 139 -3.46 -24.56 -30.16
C LYS A 139 -2.89 -23.84 -28.95
N ILE A 140 -3.71 -22.97 -28.33
CA ILE A 140 -3.30 -22.17 -27.16
C ILE A 140 -3.08 -23.08 -25.94
N LEU A 141 -3.99 -24.03 -25.71
CA LEU A 141 -3.87 -24.97 -24.59
C LEU A 141 -2.68 -25.92 -24.76
N LYS A 142 -2.38 -26.35 -25.99
CA LYS A 142 -1.19 -27.14 -26.29
C LYS A 142 0.08 -26.36 -25.91
N GLU A 143 0.22 -25.14 -26.38
CA GLU A 143 1.37 -24.28 -26.13
C GLU A 143 1.55 -24.02 -24.62
N ILE A 144 0.45 -23.71 -23.89
CA ILE A 144 0.50 -23.48 -22.45
C ILE A 144 1.00 -24.73 -21.71
N ARG A 145 0.47 -25.90 -22.04
CA ARG A 145 0.89 -27.17 -21.41
C ARG A 145 2.35 -27.47 -21.66
N GLU A 146 2.82 -27.36 -22.90
CA GLU A 146 4.21 -27.58 -23.27
C GLU A 146 5.16 -26.66 -22.52
N ARG A 147 4.81 -25.37 -22.39
CA ARG A 147 5.62 -24.41 -21.63
C ARG A 147 5.62 -24.68 -20.13
N LEU A 148 4.49 -25.04 -19.55
CA LEU A 148 4.41 -25.38 -18.13
C LEU A 148 5.14 -26.69 -17.79
N GLN A 149 5.23 -27.63 -18.74
CA GLN A 149 5.99 -28.90 -18.57
C GLN A 149 7.50 -28.70 -18.66
N ALA A 150 7.95 -27.62 -19.31
CA ALA A 150 9.37 -27.29 -19.46
C ALA A 150 9.97 -26.52 -18.28
N LEU A 151 9.14 -26.10 -17.30
CA LEU A 151 9.55 -25.40 -16.08
C LEU A 151 9.72 -26.36 -14.90
#